data_9453e591959d9fe2007c89714005e72f
#
_entry.id   9453e591959d9fe2007c89714005e72f
#
_cell.length_a   1.000
_cell.length_b   1.000
_cell.length_c   1.000
_cell.angle_alpha   90.00
_cell.angle_beta   90.00
_cell.angle_gamma   90.00
#
_symmetry.space_group_name_H-M   'P 1'
#
loop_
_entity.id
_entity.type
_entity.pdbx_description
1 polymer ?
#
loop_
_entity_poly.entity_id
_entity_poly.type
_entity_poly.pdbx_seq_one_letter_code
_entity_poly.pdbx_strand_id
1 'polypeptide(L)'
;LLDEEGNVTGHETRDYIIVATTRPETMLGDSGVAVHPEDERYADLVAKKAHVILPLVGRRIPVVADEYADPALGTGAVKVTPAHDFNDFEVGVRNNLEQINVFTTNGAIVSDEFIPGAYRGLDRFAARKAIVADLTALAEEDPTRGLDHIEDKKIMVPHDEKSKLVVIEPFLTDQWWVKADVLAQPALAAVREGRTKFVPQQYENTYFAWLENIKPWCISRQLWWGHQIPAWYGPDNHAFVAYSEAEAQAQADAHYGAPTAIKRDEDVLDTWFSSALWPFSTLGWPDDTAELRRYYPTDVLVTGFDIIFFWVARMMMMGLEFLDEEPFHTVYMHALVRDEKGQKMSKTKGNVIDPLQLIDQYGADATRFTLAAMAAQGRDLKLSIQRVEGYRNFVTKIWNAARFLEMNECRRVEGYDPKANTLPLNRWIVGATARGAAAVTQGIVDYKFNEAANAA
;
A
#
# COMPACT_ATOMS: atom_id res chain seq x y z
N LEU A 1 -11.37 39.64 19.66
CA LEU A 1 -12.56 39.25 20.43
C LEU A 1 -13.71 38.98 19.46
N LEU A 2 -14.40 37.88 19.62
CA LEU A 2 -15.58 37.52 18.81
C LEU A 2 -16.85 37.56 19.66
N ASP A 3 -17.99 37.85 19.03
CA ASP A 3 -19.31 37.69 19.63
C ASP A 3 -19.78 36.22 19.52
N GLU A 4 -20.98 35.92 20.04
CA GLU A 4 -21.59 34.58 19.98
C GLU A 4 -21.88 34.10 18.54
N GLU A 5 -21.92 35.02 17.58
CA GLU A 5 -22.18 34.78 16.17
C GLU A 5 -20.88 34.67 15.34
N GLY A 6 -19.70 34.86 16.00
CA GLY A 6 -18.37 34.74 15.36
C GLY A 6 -17.88 36.04 14.70
N ASN A 7 -18.55 37.19 14.89
CA ASN A 7 -18.10 38.46 14.33
C ASN A 7 -17.02 39.08 15.23
N VAL A 8 -16.06 39.81 14.62
CA VAL A 8 -15.01 40.51 15.35
C VAL A 8 -15.58 41.72 16.05
N THR A 9 -15.57 41.74 17.39
CA THR A 9 -16.06 42.84 18.22
C THR A 9 -14.94 43.70 18.78
N GLY A 10 -13.69 43.26 18.69
CA GLY A 10 -12.54 44.02 19.18
C GLY A 10 -11.22 43.25 18.98
N HIS A 11 -10.12 43.92 19.34
CA HIS A 11 -8.78 43.35 19.29
C HIS A 11 -8.13 43.40 20.68
N GLU A 12 -7.45 42.34 21.03
CA GLU A 12 -6.63 42.23 22.23
C GLU A 12 -5.18 41.93 21.81
N THR A 13 -4.22 42.64 22.42
CA THR A 13 -2.80 42.32 22.22
C THR A 13 -2.35 41.36 23.30
N ARG A 14 -1.78 40.21 22.88
CA ARG A 14 -1.24 39.18 23.75
C ARG A 14 0.22 38.96 23.46
N ASP A 15 0.96 38.61 24.47
CA ASP A 15 2.38 38.22 24.38
C ASP A 15 2.57 36.71 24.33
N TYR A 16 1.51 35.93 24.12
CA TYR A 16 1.49 34.48 24.01
C TYR A 16 0.60 34.03 22.85
N ILE A 17 0.83 32.79 22.39
CA ILE A 17 0.03 32.09 21.37
C ILE A 17 -0.63 30.88 22.02
N ILE A 18 -1.95 30.74 21.87
CA ILE A 18 -2.68 29.54 22.30
C ILE A 18 -2.69 28.52 21.16
N VAL A 19 -2.29 27.30 21.46
CA VAL A 19 -2.37 26.14 20.56
C VAL A 19 -3.13 25.03 21.21
N ALA A 20 -3.84 24.20 20.43
CA ALA A 20 -4.58 23.05 20.93
C ALA A 20 -3.86 21.74 20.57
N THR A 21 -3.88 20.76 21.46
CA THR A 21 -3.35 19.43 21.21
C THR A 21 -4.19 18.34 21.87
N THR A 22 -4.31 17.20 21.21
CA THR A 22 -4.88 15.98 21.79
C THR A 22 -3.81 15.10 22.41
N ARG A 23 -2.52 15.48 22.25
CA ARG A 23 -1.35 14.70 22.69
C ARG A 23 -0.33 15.60 23.41
N PRO A 24 -0.64 16.07 24.63
CA PRO A 24 0.23 16.97 25.39
C PRO A 24 1.66 16.45 25.59
N GLU A 25 1.84 15.13 25.69
CA GLU A 25 3.17 14.51 25.85
C GLU A 25 4.10 14.74 24.66
N THR A 26 3.59 14.93 23.45
CA THR A 26 4.43 15.24 22.27
C THR A 26 4.91 16.67 22.24
N MET A 27 4.33 17.56 23.04
CA MET A 27 4.78 18.95 23.18
C MET A 27 6.27 19.05 23.55
N LEU A 28 6.80 18.08 24.27
CA LEU A 28 8.21 18.00 24.60
C LEU A 28 9.12 18.01 23.37
N GLY A 29 8.61 17.64 22.20
CA GLY A 29 9.30 17.61 20.90
C GLY A 29 8.85 18.69 19.92
N ASP A 30 8.02 19.66 20.34
CA ASP A 30 7.61 20.75 19.46
C ASP A 30 8.83 21.56 19.00
N SER A 31 8.90 21.82 17.70
CA SER A 31 10.01 22.55 17.08
C SER A 31 9.57 23.78 16.27
N GLY A 32 8.26 24.05 16.20
CA GLY A 32 7.71 25.25 15.57
C GLY A 32 6.25 25.47 15.89
N VAL A 33 5.77 26.66 15.56
CA VAL A 33 4.36 27.02 15.50
C VAL A 33 4.07 27.50 14.09
N ALA A 34 3.14 26.83 13.39
CA ALA A 34 2.70 27.21 12.05
C ALA A 34 1.48 28.14 12.13
N VAL A 35 1.47 29.16 11.27
CA VAL A 35 0.35 30.08 11.05
C VAL A 35 0.12 30.26 9.56
N HIS A 36 -1.10 30.54 9.12
CA HIS A 36 -1.36 30.71 7.70
C HIS A 36 -0.67 31.96 7.16
N PRO A 37 -0.07 31.95 5.95
CA PRO A 37 0.62 33.10 5.37
C PRO A 37 -0.22 34.35 5.24
N GLU A 38 -1.55 34.21 5.03
CA GLU A 38 -2.50 35.28 4.86
C GLU A 38 -3.22 35.69 6.17
N ASP A 39 -2.85 35.08 7.31
CA ASP A 39 -3.43 35.41 8.60
C ASP A 39 -2.81 36.70 9.16
N GLU A 40 -3.54 37.83 9.01
CA GLU A 40 -3.09 39.14 9.46
C GLU A 40 -2.79 39.22 10.96
N ARG A 41 -3.39 38.34 11.79
CA ARG A 41 -3.15 38.29 13.24
C ARG A 41 -1.69 37.97 13.60
N TYR A 42 -1.01 37.20 12.73
CA TYR A 42 0.36 36.72 12.95
C TYR A 42 1.36 37.30 11.97
N ALA A 43 0.97 38.13 11.02
CA ALA A 43 1.81 38.67 9.96
C ALA A 43 3.10 39.34 10.52
N ASP A 44 2.97 40.09 11.58
CA ASP A 44 4.08 40.77 12.27
C ASP A 44 5.09 39.77 12.89
N LEU A 45 4.61 38.66 13.45
CA LEU A 45 5.47 37.64 14.05
C LEU A 45 6.28 36.90 12.99
N VAL A 46 5.66 36.57 11.87
CA VAL A 46 6.31 35.95 10.72
C VAL A 46 7.36 36.89 10.12
N ALA A 47 7.01 38.16 9.87
CA ALA A 47 7.92 39.17 9.31
C ALA A 47 9.16 39.40 10.19
N LYS A 48 8.98 39.39 11.52
CA LYS A 48 10.05 39.57 12.51
C LYS A 48 10.80 38.28 12.80
N LYS A 49 10.45 37.14 12.20
CA LYS A 49 10.98 35.80 12.52
C LYS A 49 10.92 35.54 14.03
N ALA A 50 9.77 35.81 14.62
CA ALA A 50 9.57 35.66 16.05
C ALA A 50 9.74 34.22 16.51
N HIS A 51 10.11 34.06 17.77
CA HIS A 51 10.16 32.77 18.44
C HIS A 51 9.25 32.81 19.66
N VAL A 52 8.64 31.67 19.94
CA VAL A 52 7.90 31.46 21.19
C VAL A 52 8.69 30.54 22.12
N ILE A 53 8.46 30.67 23.40
CA ILE A 53 9.09 29.80 24.42
C ILE A 53 8.11 28.70 24.76
N LEU A 54 8.54 27.48 24.51
CA LEU A 54 7.75 26.27 24.81
C LEU A 54 7.65 26.10 26.36
N PRO A 55 6.44 26.07 26.94
CA PRO A 55 6.30 25.91 28.38
C PRO A 55 6.89 24.58 28.86
N LEU A 56 7.25 24.50 30.14
CA LEU A 56 7.91 23.37 30.82
C LEU A 56 9.30 23.00 30.29
N VAL A 57 9.56 23.19 29.00
CA VAL A 57 10.84 22.82 28.34
C VAL A 57 11.79 24.02 28.25
N GLY A 58 11.25 25.23 28.07
CA GLY A 58 12.03 26.46 27.89
C GLY A 58 12.69 26.61 26.53
N ARG A 59 12.45 25.71 25.57
CA ARG A 59 12.98 25.79 24.21
C ARG A 59 12.35 26.93 23.45
N ARG A 60 13.19 27.65 22.69
CA ARG A 60 12.74 28.70 21.75
C ARG A 60 12.47 28.06 20.40
N ILE A 61 11.22 28.13 19.91
CA ILE A 61 10.77 27.58 18.65
C ILE A 61 10.25 28.70 17.74
N PRO A 62 10.53 28.67 16.41
CA PRO A 62 10.12 29.71 15.48
C PRO A 62 8.62 29.69 15.19
N VAL A 63 8.07 30.86 14.87
CA VAL A 63 6.77 30.99 14.22
C VAL A 63 7.01 30.99 12.71
N VAL A 64 6.40 30.06 11.99
CA VAL A 64 6.56 29.85 10.55
C VAL A 64 5.25 30.03 9.80
N ALA A 65 5.33 30.53 8.55
CA ALA A 65 4.17 30.64 7.68
C ALA A 65 4.01 29.36 6.87
N ASP A 66 2.86 28.69 6.99
CA ASP A 66 2.55 27.47 6.25
C ASP A 66 1.05 27.35 6.00
N GLU A 67 0.63 27.03 4.77
CA GLU A 67 -0.76 26.84 4.36
C GLU A 67 -1.48 25.70 5.09
N TYR A 68 -0.75 24.86 5.80
CA TYR A 68 -1.30 23.80 6.66
C TYR A 68 -2.16 24.37 7.81
N ALA A 69 -1.81 25.53 8.33
CA ALA A 69 -2.58 26.19 9.40
C ALA A 69 -3.86 26.80 8.83
N ASP A 70 -5.03 26.43 9.37
CA ASP A 70 -6.32 26.98 8.96
C ASP A 70 -6.71 28.17 9.85
N PRO A 71 -6.78 29.40 9.32
CA PRO A 71 -7.14 30.60 10.09
C PRO A 71 -8.54 30.55 10.72
N ALA A 72 -9.44 29.70 10.18
CA ALA A 72 -10.81 29.55 10.67
C ALA A 72 -10.92 28.56 11.85
N LEU A 73 -9.86 27.79 12.15
CA LEU A 73 -9.87 26.80 13.23
C LEU A 73 -9.18 27.34 14.48
N GLY A 74 -9.92 27.46 15.57
CA GLY A 74 -9.41 27.90 16.87
C GLY A 74 -8.69 29.25 16.78
N THR A 75 -7.43 29.28 17.19
CA THR A 75 -6.59 30.49 17.11
C THR A 75 -5.94 30.70 15.74
N GLY A 76 -6.04 29.73 14.81
CA GLY A 76 -5.31 29.74 13.55
C GLY A 76 -3.82 29.36 13.69
N ALA A 77 -3.33 29.12 14.91
CA ALA A 77 -1.96 28.70 15.17
C ALA A 77 -1.91 27.21 15.50
N VAL A 78 -0.99 26.47 14.88
CA VAL A 78 -0.82 25.03 15.05
C VAL A 78 0.58 24.74 15.56
N LYS A 79 0.70 24.00 16.68
CA LYS A 79 1.98 23.47 17.13
C LYS A 79 2.50 22.43 16.11
N VAL A 80 3.79 22.37 15.92
CA VAL A 80 4.42 21.46 14.96
C VAL A 80 5.41 20.55 15.66
N THR A 81 5.13 19.22 15.62
CA THR A 81 5.98 18.16 16.18
C THR A 81 6.39 17.18 15.07
N PRO A 82 7.39 17.50 14.26
CA PRO A 82 7.69 16.75 13.03
C PRO A 82 7.99 15.26 13.23
N ALA A 83 8.56 14.88 14.38
CA ALA A 83 8.89 13.49 14.67
C ALA A 83 7.68 12.61 15.04
N HIS A 84 6.51 13.18 15.35
CA HIS A 84 5.38 12.46 15.94
C HIS A 84 4.02 12.68 15.25
N ASP A 85 3.99 13.39 14.12
CA ASP A 85 2.81 13.56 13.29
C ASP A 85 3.18 13.64 11.82
N PHE A 86 2.42 12.97 10.94
CA PHE A 86 2.73 12.90 9.51
C PHE A 86 2.59 14.26 8.81
N ASN A 87 1.59 15.05 9.19
CA ASN A 87 1.39 16.36 8.60
C ASN A 87 2.44 17.34 9.12
N ASP A 88 2.73 17.28 10.43
CA ASP A 88 3.78 18.11 11.06
C ASP A 88 5.17 17.78 10.48
N PHE A 89 5.41 16.53 10.09
CA PHE A 89 6.64 16.13 9.40
C PHE A 89 6.80 16.90 8.07
N GLU A 90 5.73 16.94 7.25
CA GLU A 90 5.77 17.67 5.98
C GLU A 90 5.97 19.18 6.19
N VAL A 91 5.29 19.77 7.19
CA VAL A 91 5.50 21.17 7.60
C VAL A 91 6.94 21.39 8.05
N GLY A 92 7.45 20.47 8.86
CA GLY A 92 8.84 20.49 9.36
C GLY A 92 9.88 20.49 8.23
N VAL A 93 9.70 19.62 7.24
CA VAL A 93 10.59 19.55 6.07
C VAL A 93 10.54 20.85 5.25
N ARG A 94 9.33 21.38 4.95
CA ARG A 94 9.18 22.61 4.17
C ARG A 94 9.80 23.84 4.86
N ASN A 95 9.71 23.88 6.18
CA ASN A 95 10.18 25.01 6.99
C ASN A 95 11.54 24.75 7.68
N ASN A 96 12.21 23.65 7.38
CA ASN A 96 13.47 23.24 7.97
C ASN A 96 13.46 23.26 9.52
N LEU A 97 12.37 22.72 10.10
CA LEU A 97 12.24 22.58 11.55
C LEU A 97 12.97 21.33 12.05
N GLU A 98 13.45 21.38 13.28
CA GLU A 98 14.12 20.26 13.92
C GLU A 98 13.14 19.09 14.16
N GLN A 99 13.59 17.87 13.92
CA GLN A 99 12.84 16.64 14.14
C GLN A 99 13.24 16.02 15.46
N ILE A 100 12.51 16.32 16.53
CA ILE A 100 12.85 15.93 17.90
C ILE A 100 12.01 14.71 18.30
N ASN A 101 12.64 13.55 18.37
CA ASN A 101 12.00 12.34 18.83
C ASN A 101 11.95 12.29 20.37
N VAL A 102 10.74 12.19 20.93
CA VAL A 102 10.53 12.17 22.39
C VAL A 102 10.17 10.78 22.93
N PHE A 103 9.99 9.77 22.07
CA PHE A 103 9.64 8.42 22.50
C PHE A 103 10.75 7.41 22.23
N THR A 104 10.80 6.41 23.09
CA THR A 104 11.53 5.16 22.86
C THR A 104 10.65 4.19 22.04
N THR A 105 11.21 3.09 21.54
CA THR A 105 10.49 2.07 20.76
C THR A 105 9.34 1.39 21.51
N ASN A 106 9.33 1.45 22.84
CA ASN A 106 8.23 0.94 23.68
C ASN A 106 7.24 2.01 24.13
N GLY A 107 7.35 3.23 23.59
CA GLY A 107 6.41 4.32 23.87
C GLY A 107 6.62 5.03 25.20
N ALA A 108 7.78 4.87 25.83
CA ALA A 108 8.18 5.68 26.97
C ALA A 108 8.87 6.96 26.52
N ILE A 109 8.86 8.01 27.34
CA ILE A 109 9.62 9.23 27.09
C ILE A 109 11.12 8.93 27.14
N VAL A 110 11.89 9.44 26.19
CA VAL A 110 13.34 9.29 26.16
C VAL A 110 13.99 9.95 27.38
N SER A 111 15.21 9.49 27.74
CA SER A 111 15.93 9.99 28.91
C SER A 111 16.98 11.05 28.55
N ASP A 112 16.88 11.64 27.36
CA ASP A 112 17.81 12.64 26.85
C ASP A 112 17.76 13.95 27.64
N GLU A 113 18.85 14.72 27.62
CA GLU A 113 19.02 15.93 28.44
C GLU A 113 18.02 17.05 28.08
N PHE A 114 17.55 17.09 26.83
CA PHE A 114 16.57 18.08 26.37
C PHE A 114 15.16 17.86 26.93
N ILE A 115 14.89 16.68 27.54
CA ILE A 115 13.64 16.38 28.24
C ILE A 115 13.77 16.76 29.71
N PRO A 116 12.84 17.50 30.32
CA PRO A 116 12.83 17.76 31.75
C PRO A 116 12.86 16.46 32.55
N GLY A 117 13.69 16.41 33.61
CA GLY A 117 13.96 15.18 34.37
C GLY A 117 12.72 14.50 34.94
N ALA A 118 11.68 15.26 35.26
CA ALA A 118 10.41 14.75 35.79
C ALA A 118 9.66 13.82 34.82
N TYR A 119 9.89 13.94 33.50
CA TYR A 119 9.16 13.16 32.47
C TYR A 119 9.98 12.01 31.90
N ARG A 120 11.30 11.96 32.11
CA ARG A 120 12.20 10.94 31.55
C ARG A 120 11.78 9.54 31.96
N GLY A 121 11.69 8.62 31.01
CA GLY A 121 11.36 7.22 31.23
C GLY A 121 9.90 6.94 31.61
N LEU A 122 9.03 7.95 31.73
CA LEU A 122 7.62 7.73 31.96
C LEU A 122 6.95 7.10 30.73
N ASP A 123 6.00 6.21 30.96
CA ASP A 123 5.04 5.80 29.93
C ASP A 123 4.32 7.04 29.36
N ARG A 124 4.04 7.06 28.05
CA ARG A 124 3.44 8.21 27.37
C ARG A 124 2.15 8.73 28.03
N PHE A 125 1.29 7.84 28.52
CA PHE A 125 0.05 8.26 29.19
C PHE A 125 0.27 8.78 30.61
N ALA A 126 1.29 8.26 31.30
CA ALA A 126 1.73 8.81 32.57
C ALA A 126 2.35 10.20 32.39
N ALA A 127 3.19 10.37 31.37
CA ALA A 127 3.77 11.65 30.99
C ALA A 127 2.70 12.68 30.62
N ARG A 128 1.67 12.28 29.84
CA ARG A 128 0.53 13.14 29.50
C ARG A 128 -0.13 13.71 30.76
N LYS A 129 -0.42 12.85 31.74
CA LYS A 129 -1.04 13.27 33.00
C LYS A 129 -0.15 14.23 33.78
N ALA A 130 1.15 13.94 33.86
CA ALA A 130 2.10 14.79 34.57
C ALA A 130 2.22 16.16 33.90
N ILE A 131 2.37 16.21 32.58
CA ILE A 131 2.47 17.46 31.80
C ILE A 131 1.21 18.31 31.96
N VAL A 132 0.01 17.71 31.88
CA VAL A 132 -1.24 18.45 32.09
C VAL A 132 -1.32 19.01 33.51
N ALA A 133 -0.90 18.26 34.52
CA ALA A 133 -0.87 18.74 35.91
C ALA A 133 0.11 19.92 36.09
N ASP A 134 1.32 19.81 35.52
CA ASP A 134 2.33 20.86 35.61
C ASP A 134 1.92 22.12 34.83
N LEU A 135 1.29 21.98 33.65
CA LEU A 135 0.71 23.11 32.91
C LEU A 135 -0.43 23.78 33.68
N THR A 136 -1.24 23.00 34.40
CA THR A 136 -2.30 23.55 35.26
C THR A 136 -1.71 24.37 36.41
N ALA A 137 -0.70 23.82 37.10
CA ALA A 137 -0.01 24.52 38.16
C ALA A 137 0.69 25.80 37.66
N LEU A 138 1.31 25.73 36.46
CA LEU A 138 1.92 26.89 35.84
C LEU A 138 0.89 28.00 35.50
N ALA A 139 -0.31 27.62 35.07
CA ALA A 139 -1.41 28.58 34.79
C ALA A 139 -1.97 29.24 36.07
N GLU A 140 -1.89 28.57 37.24
CA GLU A 140 -2.25 29.17 38.51
C GLU A 140 -1.25 30.26 38.94
N GLU A 141 0.02 30.08 38.57
CA GLU A 141 1.08 31.08 38.82
C GLU A 141 1.05 32.22 37.79
N ASP A 142 0.92 31.87 36.50
CA ASP A 142 0.93 32.80 35.37
C ASP A 142 -0.03 32.28 34.26
N PRO A 143 -1.26 32.80 34.15
CA PRO A 143 -2.23 32.38 33.14
C PRO A 143 -1.77 32.51 31.69
N THR A 144 -0.71 33.26 31.43
CA THR A 144 -0.16 33.47 30.08
C THR A 144 0.80 32.37 29.64
N ARG A 145 1.18 31.46 30.55
CA ARG A 145 2.24 30.46 30.31
C ARG A 145 1.81 29.01 30.46
N GLY A 146 0.65 28.76 31.00
CA GLY A 146 0.18 27.42 31.35
C GLY A 146 -0.97 26.92 30.48
N LEU A 147 -1.79 26.05 31.09
CA LEU A 147 -2.98 25.47 30.46
C LEU A 147 -4.11 26.50 30.41
N ASP A 148 -4.63 26.78 29.21
CA ASP A 148 -5.81 27.65 29.04
C ASP A 148 -7.09 26.92 29.50
N HIS A 149 -7.41 25.81 28.85
CA HIS A 149 -8.54 24.95 29.26
C HIS A 149 -8.40 23.51 28.72
N ILE A 150 -9.26 22.62 29.22
CA ILE A 150 -9.41 21.25 28.69
C ILE A 150 -10.80 21.11 28.11
N GLU A 151 -10.87 20.66 26.86
CA GLU A 151 -12.10 20.33 26.15
C GLU A 151 -12.21 18.81 25.97
N ASP A 152 -13.34 18.23 26.36
CA ASP A 152 -13.63 16.83 26.08
C ASP A 152 -14.04 16.64 24.61
N LYS A 153 -13.15 16.05 23.81
CA LYS A 153 -13.37 15.83 22.38
C LYS A 153 -13.24 14.35 22.01
N LYS A 154 -14.22 13.84 21.29
CA LYS A 154 -14.14 12.50 20.71
C LYS A 154 -13.30 12.55 19.43
N ILE A 155 -12.20 11.83 19.42
CA ILE A 155 -11.29 11.74 18.28
C ILE A 155 -11.14 10.29 17.79
N MET A 156 -10.80 10.14 16.52
CA MET A 156 -10.42 8.85 15.94
C MET A 156 -8.91 8.69 16.07
N VAL A 157 -8.48 7.58 16.68
CA VAL A 157 -7.05 7.24 16.82
C VAL A 157 -6.72 5.95 16.10
N PRO A 158 -5.56 5.83 15.46
CA PRO A 158 -5.13 4.59 14.82
C PRO A 158 -4.81 3.54 15.88
N HIS A 159 -5.25 2.31 15.62
CA HIS A 159 -4.95 1.16 16.46
C HIS A 159 -4.24 0.07 15.66
N ASP A 160 -3.48 -0.77 16.36
CA ASP A 160 -2.91 -1.97 15.78
C ASP A 160 -3.97 -2.83 15.06
N GLU A 161 -3.69 -3.22 13.84
CA GLU A 161 -4.64 -3.91 12.97
C GLU A 161 -5.06 -5.28 13.52
N LYS A 162 -4.16 -5.98 14.19
CA LYS A 162 -4.38 -7.35 14.67
C LYS A 162 -5.09 -7.38 16.01
N SER A 163 -4.53 -6.75 17.03
CA SER A 163 -5.10 -6.74 18.38
C SER A 163 -6.22 -5.72 18.53
N LYS A 164 -6.14 -4.60 17.82
CA LYS A 164 -7.01 -3.43 17.94
C LYS A 164 -7.04 -2.81 19.35
N LEU A 165 -6.08 -3.16 20.19
CA LEU A 165 -6.00 -2.72 21.58
C LEU A 165 -4.95 -1.63 21.78
N VAL A 166 -3.90 -1.62 20.94
CA VAL A 166 -2.78 -0.71 21.10
C VAL A 166 -2.93 0.47 20.14
N VAL A 167 -2.91 1.68 20.70
CA VAL A 167 -2.84 2.93 19.91
C VAL A 167 -1.47 3.02 19.27
N ILE A 168 -1.44 3.24 17.94
CA ILE A 168 -0.21 3.43 17.17
C ILE A 168 0.28 4.85 17.37
N GLU A 169 1.57 4.97 17.69
CA GLU A 169 2.28 6.24 17.75
C GLU A 169 3.15 6.42 16.51
N PRO A 170 3.05 7.56 15.79
CA PRO A 170 4.04 7.92 14.78
C PRO A 170 5.41 8.04 15.43
N PHE A 171 6.41 7.39 14.83
CA PHE A 171 7.76 7.32 15.36
C PHE A 171 8.77 7.42 14.21
N LEU A 172 9.69 8.34 14.31
CA LEU A 172 10.71 8.57 13.30
C LEU A 172 11.90 7.64 13.55
N THR A 173 12.22 6.80 12.57
CA THR A 173 13.39 5.90 12.58
C THR A 173 14.07 5.91 11.23
N ASP A 174 15.33 5.52 11.20
CA ASP A 174 16.04 5.27 9.94
C ASP A 174 15.44 4.03 9.27
N GLN A 175 15.09 4.17 7.99
CA GLN A 175 14.44 3.13 7.20
C GLN A 175 15.05 3.09 5.80
N TRP A 176 14.96 1.94 5.16
CA TRP A 176 15.30 1.79 3.75
C TRP A 176 14.13 2.23 2.86
N TRP A 177 14.43 3.09 1.90
CA TRP A 177 13.43 3.65 0.98
C TRP A 177 13.83 3.45 -0.47
N VAL A 178 12.84 3.09 -1.29
CA VAL A 178 12.95 3.10 -2.75
C VAL A 178 12.37 4.42 -3.27
N LYS A 179 13.09 5.09 -4.17
CA LYS A 179 12.62 6.28 -4.91
C LYS A 179 11.60 5.84 -5.96
N ALA A 180 10.41 5.47 -5.52
CA ALA A 180 9.38 4.89 -6.37
C ALA A 180 8.85 5.87 -7.42
N ASP A 181 8.91 7.16 -7.17
CA ASP A 181 8.57 8.23 -8.12
C ASP A 181 9.45 8.19 -9.38
N VAL A 182 10.75 7.91 -9.22
CA VAL A 182 11.70 7.75 -10.34
C VAL A 182 11.39 6.46 -11.11
N LEU A 183 11.23 5.34 -10.40
CA LEU A 183 10.99 4.04 -11.00
C LEU A 183 9.60 3.93 -11.68
N ALA A 184 8.65 4.74 -11.27
CA ALA A 184 7.32 4.78 -11.86
C ALA A 184 7.31 5.36 -13.29
N GLN A 185 8.26 6.22 -13.65
CA GLN A 185 8.23 6.89 -14.96
C GLN A 185 8.33 5.91 -16.14
N PRO A 186 9.33 5.00 -16.21
CA PRO A 186 9.36 4.00 -17.29
C PRO A 186 8.16 3.05 -17.22
N ALA A 187 7.64 2.73 -16.04
CA ALA A 187 6.46 1.89 -15.86
C ALA A 187 5.18 2.55 -16.40
N LEU A 188 5.01 3.86 -16.19
CA LEU A 188 3.93 4.66 -16.80
C LEU A 188 4.06 4.70 -18.34
N ALA A 189 5.27 4.90 -18.84
CA ALA A 189 5.53 4.96 -20.28
C ALA A 189 5.19 3.63 -20.97
N ALA A 190 5.57 2.49 -20.37
CA ALA A 190 5.29 1.17 -20.92
C ALA A 190 3.79 0.92 -21.17
N VAL A 191 2.92 1.37 -20.28
CA VAL A 191 1.47 1.23 -20.45
C VAL A 191 0.91 2.28 -21.41
N ARG A 192 1.37 3.53 -21.37
CA ARG A 192 0.94 4.59 -22.30
C ARG A 192 1.29 4.28 -23.75
N GLU A 193 2.42 3.65 -23.99
CA GLU A 193 2.90 3.22 -25.29
C GLU A 193 2.29 1.89 -25.75
N GLY A 194 1.53 1.22 -24.88
CA GLY A 194 0.87 -0.05 -25.18
C GLY A 194 1.78 -1.27 -25.21
N ARG A 195 3.01 -1.16 -24.66
CA ARG A 195 3.93 -2.30 -24.49
C ARG A 195 3.37 -3.29 -23.45
N THR A 196 2.75 -2.77 -22.39
CA THR A 196 1.90 -3.55 -21.47
C THR A 196 0.46 -3.04 -21.56
N LYS A 197 -0.53 -3.95 -21.63
CA LYS A 197 -1.95 -3.65 -21.76
C LYS A 197 -2.74 -4.26 -20.60
N PHE A 198 -3.74 -3.56 -20.11
CA PHE A 198 -4.68 -4.09 -19.12
C PHE A 198 -5.95 -4.62 -19.79
N VAL A 199 -6.40 -5.77 -19.35
CA VAL A 199 -7.67 -6.37 -19.77
C VAL A 199 -8.54 -6.61 -18.55
N PRO A 200 -9.70 -5.93 -18.42
CA PRO A 200 -10.20 -4.87 -19.29
C PRO A 200 -9.45 -3.54 -19.12
N GLN A 201 -9.41 -2.75 -20.19
CA GLN A 201 -8.62 -1.51 -20.26
C GLN A 201 -8.94 -0.48 -19.18
N GLN A 202 -10.14 -0.48 -18.66
CA GLN A 202 -10.55 0.47 -17.60
C GLN A 202 -9.61 0.51 -16.38
N TYR A 203 -8.88 -0.56 -16.10
CA TYR A 203 -7.94 -0.63 -14.99
C TYR A 203 -6.62 0.12 -15.21
N GLU A 204 -6.33 0.56 -16.44
CA GLU A 204 -5.24 1.49 -16.74
C GLU A 204 -5.41 2.80 -15.95
N ASN A 205 -6.65 3.30 -15.81
CA ASN A 205 -6.92 4.50 -15.02
C ASN A 205 -6.51 4.34 -13.55
N THR A 206 -6.78 3.17 -12.97
CA THR A 206 -6.38 2.87 -11.58
C THR A 206 -4.85 2.79 -11.48
N TYR A 207 -4.20 2.15 -12.44
CA TYR A 207 -2.74 2.07 -12.49
C TYR A 207 -2.10 3.46 -12.60
N PHE A 208 -2.57 4.32 -13.52
CA PHE A 208 -2.08 5.69 -13.69
C PHE A 208 -2.30 6.53 -12.43
N ALA A 209 -3.51 6.51 -11.85
CA ALA A 209 -3.82 7.28 -10.65
C ALA A 209 -2.87 6.96 -9.48
N TRP A 210 -2.46 5.70 -9.33
CA TRP A 210 -1.52 5.30 -8.30
C TRP A 210 -0.08 5.72 -8.60
N LEU A 211 0.40 5.52 -9.82
CA LEU A 211 1.80 5.77 -10.15
C LEU A 211 2.12 7.25 -10.35
N GLU A 212 1.17 8.05 -10.84
CA GLU A 212 1.34 9.50 -11.00
C GLU A 212 1.45 10.23 -9.65
N ASN A 213 0.88 9.64 -8.58
CA ASN A 213 0.91 10.19 -7.23
C ASN A 213 1.72 9.32 -6.25
N ILE A 214 2.61 8.48 -6.77
CA ILE A 214 3.33 7.53 -5.94
C ILE A 214 4.28 8.25 -4.97
N LYS A 215 4.27 7.80 -3.73
CA LYS A 215 5.19 8.25 -2.68
C LYS A 215 6.40 7.32 -2.60
N PRO A 216 7.54 7.77 -2.04
CA PRO A 216 8.66 6.89 -1.74
C PRO A 216 8.20 5.64 -0.96
N TRP A 217 8.76 4.50 -1.31
CA TRP A 217 8.35 3.22 -0.73
C TRP A 217 9.34 2.75 0.33
N CYS A 218 8.89 2.75 1.59
CA CYS A 218 9.64 2.14 2.68
C CYS A 218 9.64 0.61 2.50
N ILE A 219 10.82 0.00 2.43
CA ILE A 219 11.00 -1.43 2.20
C ILE A 219 11.52 -2.19 3.41
N SER A 220 11.91 -1.53 4.48
CA SER A 220 12.31 -2.17 5.73
C SER A 220 11.11 -2.47 6.63
N ARG A 221 11.16 -3.60 7.32
CA ARG A 221 10.12 -4.06 8.25
C ARG A 221 10.76 -4.61 9.52
N GLN A 222 10.25 -4.22 10.67
CA GLN A 222 10.67 -4.67 12.00
C GLN A 222 9.94 -5.98 12.35
N LEU A 223 10.23 -7.05 11.62
CA LEU A 223 9.61 -8.37 11.80
C LEU A 223 10.67 -9.40 12.18
N TRP A 224 10.29 -10.41 12.94
CA TRP A 224 11.17 -11.49 13.36
C TRP A 224 11.47 -12.51 12.25
N TRP A 225 10.66 -12.53 11.19
CA TRP A 225 10.78 -13.46 10.09
C TRP A 225 10.66 -12.76 8.75
N GLY A 226 11.55 -13.06 7.84
CA GLY A 226 11.56 -12.54 6.48
C GLY A 226 12.95 -12.58 5.84
N HIS A 227 13.10 -11.92 4.70
CA HIS A 227 14.40 -11.72 4.04
C HIS A 227 15.14 -10.59 4.72
N GLN A 228 16.13 -10.91 5.55
CA GLN A 228 16.93 -9.92 6.26
C GLN A 228 17.68 -9.03 5.28
N ILE A 229 17.66 -7.72 5.53
CA ILE A 229 18.32 -6.73 4.68
C ILE A 229 19.84 -7.03 4.62
N PRO A 230 20.43 -7.14 3.42
CA PRO A 230 21.84 -7.51 3.25
C PRO A 230 22.74 -6.27 3.41
N ALA A 231 22.61 -5.57 4.54
CA ALA A 231 23.39 -4.39 4.87
C ALA A 231 24.03 -4.51 6.25
N TRP A 232 25.20 -3.93 6.41
CA TRP A 232 25.96 -3.85 7.66
C TRP A 232 26.40 -2.42 7.89
N TYR A 233 26.37 -1.97 9.13
CA TYR A 233 26.69 -0.60 9.51
C TYR A 233 27.99 -0.52 10.26
N GLY A 234 28.84 0.43 9.88
CA GLY A 234 30.02 0.84 10.62
C GLY A 234 29.70 1.71 11.83
N PRO A 235 30.75 2.14 12.59
CA PRO A 235 30.57 2.93 13.81
C PRO A 235 29.99 4.34 13.56
N ASP A 236 30.06 4.85 12.35
CA ASP A 236 29.49 6.13 11.92
C ASP A 236 28.16 5.99 11.18
N ASN A 237 27.52 4.80 11.25
CA ASN A 237 26.32 4.42 10.52
C ASN A 237 26.48 4.37 8.99
N HIS A 238 27.72 4.32 8.47
CA HIS A 238 27.94 4.05 7.06
C HIS A 238 27.48 2.63 6.71
N ALA A 239 26.63 2.49 5.68
CA ALA A 239 26.06 1.21 5.27
C ALA A 239 26.91 0.53 4.20
N PHE A 240 27.23 -0.74 4.42
CA PHE A 240 27.91 -1.65 3.48
C PHE A 240 26.90 -2.70 3.02
N VAL A 241 26.54 -2.69 1.74
CA VAL A 241 25.63 -3.69 1.15
C VAL A 241 26.45 -4.76 0.47
N ALA A 242 26.18 -6.04 0.82
CA ALA A 242 26.96 -7.16 0.34
C ALA A 242 26.16 -8.46 0.34
N TYR A 243 26.64 -9.47 -0.40
CA TYR A 243 26.04 -10.82 -0.41
C TYR A 243 26.34 -11.61 0.87
N SER A 244 27.42 -11.26 1.58
CA SER A 244 27.83 -11.95 2.80
C SER A 244 28.47 -11.01 3.80
N GLU A 245 28.49 -11.42 5.07
CA GLU A 245 29.17 -10.68 6.13
C GLU A 245 30.68 -10.53 5.87
N ALA A 246 31.32 -11.57 5.30
CA ALA A 246 32.73 -11.52 4.95
C ALA A 246 33.04 -10.45 3.89
N GLU A 247 32.18 -10.29 2.90
CA GLU A 247 32.30 -9.26 1.89
C GLU A 247 32.05 -7.87 2.49
N ALA A 248 31.01 -7.71 3.31
CA ALA A 248 30.72 -6.46 4.01
C ALA A 248 31.89 -6.06 4.93
N GLN A 249 32.49 -7.02 5.65
CA GLN A 249 33.66 -6.78 6.48
C GLN A 249 34.86 -6.30 5.65
N ALA A 250 35.10 -6.91 4.49
CA ALA A 250 36.19 -6.49 3.61
C ALA A 250 35.96 -5.08 3.05
N GLN A 251 34.72 -4.72 2.71
CA GLN A 251 34.35 -3.36 2.30
C GLN A 251 34.59 -2.37 3.44
N ALA A 252 34.17 -2.69 4.66
CA ALA A 252 34.34 -1.84 5.84
C ALA A 252 35.83 -1.63 6.19
N ASP A 253 36.61 -2.71 6.23
CA ASP A 253 38.06 -2.64 6.51
C ASP A 253 38.78 -1.77 5.48
N ALA A 254 38.40 -1.87 4.22
CA ALA A 254 38.95 -1.01 3.15
C ALA A 254 38.51 0.45 3.31
N HIS A 255 37.27 0.70 3.68
CA HIS A 255 36.72 2.06 3.89
C HIS A 255 37.43 2.79 5.06
N TYR A 256 37.56 2.10 6.19
CA TYR A 256 38.19 2.68 7.40
C TYR A 256 39.70 2.56 7.45
N GLY A 257 40.31 1.78 6.55
CA GLY A 257 41.78 1.56 6.52
C GLY A 257 42.28 0.67 7.67
N ALA A 258 41.40 0.03 8.44
CA ALA A 258 41.75 -0.87 9.54
C ALA A 258 40.55 -1.83 9.81
N PRO A 259 40.80 -3.00 10.42
CA PRO A 259 39.75 -3.91 10.84
C PRO A 259 38.73 -3.18 11.75
N THR A 260 37.48 -3.08 11.29
CA THR A 260 36.45 -2.29 11.96
C THR A 260 35.21 -3.15 12.18
N ALA A 261 34.70 -3.16 13.42
CA ALA A 261 33.48 -3.91 13.74
C ALA A 261 32.28 -3.33 13.00
N ILE A 262 31.49 -4.21 12.37
CA ILE A 262 30.25 -3.87 11.68
C ILE A 262 29.08 -4.58 12.34
N LYS A 263 27.89 -3.99 12.23
CA LYS A 263 26.64 -4.58 12.74
C LYS A 263 25.67 -4.77 11.59
N ARG A 264 25.12 -5.99 11.43
CA ARG A 264 24.11 -6.27 10.43
C ARG A 264 22.80 -5.56 10.75
N ASP A 265 22.11 -5.13 9.70
CA ASP A 265 20.73 -4.63 9.79
C ASP A 265 19.82 -5.73 10.38
N GLU A 266 19.00 -5.36 11.37
CA GLU A 266 18.09 -6.31 12.05
C GLU A 266 16.75 -6.44 11.31
N ASP A 267 16.44 -5.48 10.42
CA ASP A 267 15.19 -5.43 9.68
C ASP A 267 15.16 -6.45 8.53
N VAL A 268 13.94 -6.76 8.09
CA VAL A 268 13.68 -7.59 6.93
C VAL A 268 13.05 -6.76 5.81
N LEU A 269 13.16 -7.24 4.58
CA LEU A 269 12.53 -6.61 3.43
C LEU A 269 11.01 -6.79 3.45
N ASP A 270 10.29 -5.79 2.97
CA ASP A 270 8.86 -5.88 2.66
C ASP A 270 8.60 -7.08 1.73
N THR A 271 7.59 -7.88 2.04
CA THR A 271 7.16 -9.02 1.22
C THR A 271 6.92 -8.60 -0.24
N TRP A 272 6.39 -7.40 -0.45
CA TRP A 272 6.15 -6.88 -1.78
C TRP A 272 7.43 -6.53 -2.55
N PHE A 273 8.55 -6.30 -1.88
CA PHE A 273 9.84 -6.14 -2.53
C PHE A 273 10.28 -7.45 -3.18
N SER A 274 10.28 -8.55 -2.43
CA SER A 274 10.58 -9.87 -2.97
C SER A 274 9.60 -10.31 -4.05
N SER A 275 8.29 -10.03 -3.86
CA SER A 275 7.25 -10.34 -4.83
C SER A 275 7.40 -9.56 -6.14
N ALA A 276 7.98 -8.37 -6.10
CA ALA A 276 8.25 -7.56 -7.29
C ALA A 276 9.34 -8.14 -8.18
N LEU A 277 10.23 -8.94 -7.62
CA LEU A 277 11.31 -9.62 -8.35
C LEU A 277 10.85 -10.94 -9.00
N TRP A 278 9.66 -11.43 -8.65
CA TRP A 278 9.17 -12.76 -9.03
C TRP A 278 9.24 -13.07 -10.53
N PRO A 279 8.91 -12.16 -11.47
CA PRO A 279 8.90 -12.49 -12.91
C PRO A 279 10.25 -12.94 -13.47
N PHE A 280 11.35 -12.54 -12.84
CA PHE A 280 12.70 -12.82 -13.31
C PHE A 280 13.56 -13.59 -12.30
N SER A 281 13.38 -13.37 -10.99
CA SER A 281 14.16 -14.08 -9.97
C SER A 281 13.90 -15.58 -9.96
N THR A 282 12.66 -16.02 -10.22
CA THR A 282 12.31 -17.45 -10.32
C THR A 282 12.85 -18.12 -11.57
N LEU A 283 13.29 -17.33 -12.55
CA LEU A 283 13.93 -17.80 -13.78
C LEU A 283 15.46 -17.81 -13.71
N GLY A 284 16.01 -17.52 -12.52
CA GLY A 284 17.43 -17.61 -12.22
C GLY A 284 18.20 -16.28 -12.24
N TRP A 285 17.52 -15.12 -12.50
CA TRP A 285 18.19 -13.84 -12.37
C TRP A 285 18.86 -13.70 -10.96
N PRO A 286 20.09 -13.16 -10.84
CA PRO A 286 20.82 -12.35 -11.82
C PRO A 286 21.67 -13.14 -12.85
N ASP A 287 21.65 -14.47 -12.81
CA ASP A 287 22.37 -15.27 -13.77
C ASP A 287 21.68 -15.27 -15.14
N ASP A 288 22.47 -15.32 -16.22
CA ASP A 288 21.96 -15.43 -17.60
C ASP A 288 21.57 -16.89 -17.92
N THR A 289 20.40 -17.32 -17.45
CA THR A 289 19.88 -18.68 -17.60
C THR A 289 19.12 -18.88 -18.92
N ALA A 290 18.97 -20.14 -19.31
CA ALA A 290 18.16 -20.51 -20.47
C ALA A 290 16.67 -20.21 -20.25
N GLU A 291 16.20 -20.38 -19.00
CA GLU A 291 14.84 -20.10 -18.57
C GLU A 291 14.53 -18.62 -18.65
N LEU A 292 15.42 -17.75 -18.17
CA LEU A 292 15.28 -16.31 -18.24
C LEU A 292 15.17 -15.84 -19.68
N ARG A 293 16.08 -16.26 -20.55
CA ARG A 293 16.05 -15.92 -21.99
C ARG A 293 14.81 -16.43 -22.71
N ARG A 294 14.20 -17.54 -22.24
CA ARG A 294 13.04 -18.16 -22.90
C ARG A 294 11.70 -17.57 -22.42
N TYR A 295 11.58 -17.25 -21.14
CA TYR A 295 10.30 -16.99 -20.50
C TYR A 295 10.13 -15.56 -19.96
N TYR A 296 11.17 -14.74 -20.03
CA TYR A 296 11.07 -13.32 -19.73
C TYR A 296 11.24 -12.52 -21.05
N PRO A 297 10.36 -11.55 -21.34
CA PRO A 297 9.11 -11.24 -20.63
C PRO A 297 8.04 -12.32 -20.81
N THR A 298 7.06 -12.36 -19.90
CA THR A 298 5.91 -13.27 -20.02
C THR A 298 4.81 -12.65 -20.88
N ASP A 299 3.93 -13.49 -21.46
CA ASP A 299 2.83 -12.98 -22.29
C ASP A 299 1.71 -12.37 -21.45
N VAL A 300 1.29 -13.05 -20.37
CA VAL A 300 0.12 -12.67 -19.60
C VAL A 300 0.38 -12.84 -18.10
N LEU A 301 0.15 -11.76 -17.34
CA LEU A 301 -0.03 -11.80 -15.89
C LEU A 301 -1.53 -11.88 -15.57
N VAL A 302 -1.95 -12.88 -14.79
CA VAL A 302 -3.32 -13.00 -14.28
C VAL A 302 -3.33 -12.60 -12.82
N THR A 303 -4.12 -11.58 -12.45
CA THR A 303 -4.16 -11.03 -11.10
C THR A 303 -5.51 -10.39 -10.76
N GLY A 304 -5.71 -10.04 -9.48
CA GLY A 304 -6.83 -9.24 -9.01
C GLY A 304 -6.58 -7.74 -9.08
N PHE A 305 -7.62 -6.96 -9.22
CA PHE A 305 -7.51 -5.50 -9.29
C PHE A 305 -7.06 -4.87 -7.96
N ASP A 306 -7.29 -5.54 -6.85
CA ASP A 306 -6.95 -5.09 -5.49
C ASP A 306 -5.44 -5.05 -5.21
N ILE A 307 -4.63 -5.71 -6.05
CA ILE A 307 -3.17 -5.70 -5.96
C ILE A 307 -2.47 -5.08 -7.17
N ILE A 308 -3.15 -4.26 -7.96
CA ILE A 308 -2.53 -3.50 -9.06
C ILE A 308 -1.35 -2.69 -8.54
N PHE A 309 -1.55 -1.92 -7.47
CA PHE A 309 -0.51 -1.09 -6.88
C PHE A 309 0.58 -1.92 -6.19
N PHE A 310 0.17 -2.88 -5.36
CA PHE A 310 1.12 -3.61 -4.52
C PHE A 310 1.97 -4.62 -5.28
N TRP A 311 1.46 -5.17 -6.38
CA TRP A 311 2.13 -6.24 -7.12
C TRP A 311 2.44 -5.86 -8.56
N VAL A 312 1.43 -5.53 -9.37
CA VAL A 312 1.63 -5.23 -10.79
C VAL A 312 2.59 -4.07 -11.00
N ALA A 313 2.31 -2.92 -10.38
CA ALA A 313 3.13 -1.72 -10.50
C ALA A 313 4.57 -1.95 -10.04
N ARG A 314 4.75 -2.69 -8.94
CA ARG A 314 6.07 -2.99 -8.39
C ARG A 314 6.86 -3.95 -9.27
N MET A 315 6.23 -4.97 -9.85
CA MET A 315 6.88 -5.83 -10.85
C MET A 315 7.30 -5.05 -12.09
N MET A 316 6.43 -4.15 -12.57
CA MET A 316 6.75 -3.26 -13.70
C MET A 316 7.97 -2.38 -13.41
N MET A 317 7.99 -1.71 -12.24
CA MET A 317 9.12 -0.88 -11.83
C MET A 317 10.42 -1.69 -11.74
N MET A 318 10.40 -2.85 -11.07
CA MET A 318 11.62 -3.64 -10.88
C MET A 318 12.09 -4.33 -12.16
N GLY A 319 11.18 -4.81 -13.02
CA GLY A 319 11.54 -5.40 -14.30
C GLY A 319 12.23 -4.39 -15.21
N LEU A 320 11.67 -3.20 -15.33
CA LEU A 320 12.25 -2.12 -16.15
C LEU A 320 13.57 -1.59 -15.56
N GLU A 321 13.73 -1.54 -14.22
CA GLU A 321 14.97 -1.10 -13.59
C GLU A 321 16.12 -2.09 -13.76
N PHE A 322 15.85 -3.40 -13.60
CA PHE A 322 16.91 -4.41 -13.57
C PHE A 322 17.19 -5.08 -14.91
N LEU A 323 16.22 -5.07 -15.84
CA LEU A 323 16.30 -5.79 -17.10
C LEU A 323 16.02 -4.91 -18.33
N ASP A 324 15.71 -3.61 -18.12
CA ASP A 324 15.35 -2.64 -19.18
C ASP A 324 14.16 -3.08 -20.07
N GLU A 325 13.34 -4.03 -19.59
CA GLU A 325 12.23 -4.61 -20.33
C GLU A 325 11.03 -4.86 -19.42
N GLU A 326 9.81 -4.63 -19.92
CA GLU A 326 8.58 -4.92 -19.16
C GLU A 326 8.42 -6.41 -18.86
N PRO A 327 8.00 -6.79 -17.63
CA PRO A 327 7.94 -8.20 -17.23
C PRO A 327 6.82 -8.99 -17.90
N PHE A 328 5.81 -8.32 -18.50
CA PHE A 328 4.66 -8.96 -19.15
C PHE A 328 3.96 -7.99 -20.13
N HIS A 329 3.41 -8.56 -21.20
CA HIS A 329 2.74 -7.78 -22.25
C HIS A 329 1.27 -7.51 -21.93
N THR A 330 0.59 -8.42 -21.24
CA THR A 330 -0.83 -8.27 -20.89
C THR A 330 -1.04 -8.52 -19.39
N VAL A 331 -1.82 -7.64 -18.76
CA VAL A 331 -2.29 -7.83 -17.38
C VAL A 331 -3.79 -8.12 -17.42
N TYR A 332 -4.16 -9.36 -17.18
CA TYR A 332 -5.56 -9.77 -17.12
C TYR A 332 -6.09 -9.68 -15.68
N MET A 333 -7.11 -8.83 -15.51
CA MET A 333 -7.78 -8.65 -14.21
C MET A 333 -8.94 -9.65 -14.08
N HIS A 334 -8.72 -10.69 -13.28
CA HIS A 334 -9.76 -11.68 -13.01
C HIS A 334 -10.84 -11.15 -12.05
N ALA A 335 -12.03 -11.75 -12.12
CA ALA A 335 -13.11 -11.48 -11.19
C ALA A 335 -12.77 -11.98 -9.78
N LEU A 336 -13.14 -11.24 -8.73
CA LEU A 336 -13.10 -11.74 -7.36
C LEU A 336 -14.34 -12.60 -7.06
N VAL A 337 -14.11 -13.73 -6.40
CA VAL A 337 -15.19 -14.65 -6.01
C VAL A 337 -15.81 -14.17 -4.69
N ARG A 338 -17.11 -13.93 -4.72
CA ARG A 338 -17.91 -13.54 -3.56
C ARG A 338 -18.94 -14.62 -3.24
N ASP A 339 -19.50 -14.61 -2.05
CA ASP A 339 -20.61 -15.48 -1.69
C ASP A 339 -21.89 -15.14 -2.48
N GLU A 340 -22.95 -15.94 -2.34
CA GLU A 340 -24.22 -15.74 -3.03
C GLU A 340 -24.86 -14.36 -2.79
N LYS A 341 -24.57 -13.76 -1.60
CA LYS A 341 -25.05 -12.44 -1.22
C LYS A 341 -24.15 -11.31 -1.75
N GLY A 342 -23.06 -11.64 -2.41
CA GLY A 342 -22.06 -10.68 -2.92
C GLY A 342 -21.10 -10.17 -1.86
N GLN A 343 -21.03 -10.81 -0.69
CA GLN A 343 -20.11 -10.42 0.37
C GLN A 343 -18.72 -11.03 0.14
N LYS A 344 -17.67 -10.31 0.56
CA LYS A 344 -16.31 -10.85 0.59
C LYS A 344 -16.25 -12.06 1.52
N MET A 345 -15.71 -13.16 1.01
CA MET A 345 -15.49 -14.37 1.80
C MET A 345 -14.36 -14.16 2.81
N SER A 346 -14.57 -14.59 4.05
CA SER A 346 -13.53 -14.61 5.08
C SER A 346 -13.77 -15.74 6.09
N LYS A 347 -12.68 -16.29 6.64
CA LYS A 347 -12.78 -17.33 7.68
C LYS A 347 -13.55 -16.85 8.91
N THR A 348 -13.38 -15.59 9.28
CA THR A 348 -14.06 -14.98 10.43
C THR A 348 -15.57 -14.83 10.24
N LYS A 349 -16.05 -14.71 9.00
CA LYS A 349 -17.49 -14.66 8.67
C LYS A 349 -18.10 -16.03 8.46
N GLY A 350 -17.28 -17.09 8.32
CA GLY A 350 -17.76 -18.46 8.09
C GLY A 350 -18.42 -18.67 6.72
N ASN A 351 -18.23 -17.77 5.74
CA ASN A 351 -18.81 -17.81 4.41
C ASN A 351 -17.82 -18.24 3.32
N VAL A 352 -16.72 -18.85 3.70
CA VAL A 352 -15.72 -19.36 2.75
C VAL A 352 -16.23 -20.65 2.11
N ILE A 353 -16.19 -20.70 0.78
CA ILE A 353 -16.45 -21.91 0.00
C ILE A 353 -15.10 -22.53 -0.35
N ASP A 354 -14.84 -23.73 0.15
CA ASP A 354 -13.62 -24.46 -0.17
C ASP A 354 -13.72 -25.06 -1.57
N PRO A 355 -12.84 -24.69 -2.52
CA PRO A 355 -12.88 -25.26 -3.88
C PRO A 355 -12.64 -26.76 -3.91
N LEU A 356 -11.92 -27.35 -2.95
CA LEU A 356 -11.71 -28.80 -2.89
C LEU A 356 -13.01 -29.53 -2.59
N GLN A 357 -13.86 -29.00 -1.70
CA GLN A 357 -15.18 -29.57 -1.45
C GLN A 357 -16.08 -29.53 -2.69
N LEU A 358 -16.01 -28.45 -3.48
CA LEU A 358 -16.74 -28.37 -4.75
C LEU A 358 -16.24 -29.40 -5.77
N ILE A 359 -14.93 -29.59 -5.83
CA ILE A 359 -14.29 -30.57 -6.72
C ILE A 359 -14.71 -31.99 -6.33
N ASP A 360 -14.70 -32.33 -5.05
CA ASP A 360 -15.09 -33.64 -4.55
C ASP A 360 -16.58 -33.96 -4.82
N GLN A 361 -17.46 -32.95 -4.70
CA GLN A 361 -18.94 -33.14 -4.87
C GLN A 361 -19.40 -33.06 -6.34
N TYR A 362 -18.79 -32.17 -7.12
CA TYR A 362 -19.29 -31.82 -8.46
C TYR A 362 -18.30 -32.10 -9.59
N GLY A 363 -17.07 -32.40 -9.25
CA GLY A 363 -15.97 -32.61 -10.21
C GLY A 363 -15.20 -31.34 -10.55
N ALA A 364 -13.94 -31.53 -10.91
CA ALA A 364 -13.04 -30.41 -11.27
C ALA A 364 -13.51 -29.65 -12.51
N ASP A 365 -13.98 -30.36 -13.53
CA ASP A 365 -14.46 -29.74 -14.77
C ASP A 365 -15.66 -28.85 -14.53
N ALA A 366 -16.65 -29.28 -13.73
CA ALA A 366 -17.81 -28.49 -13.39
C ALA A 366 -17.42 -27.21 -12.62
N THR A 367 -16.52 -27.35 -11.66
CA THR A 367 -16.04 -26.20 -10.84
C THR A 367 -15.30 -25.19 -11.73
N ARG A 368 -14.36 -25.64 -12.54
CA ARG A 368 -13.57 -24.78 -13.46
C ARG A 368 -14.46 -24.12 -14.51
N PHE A 369 -15.37 -24.88 -15.12
CA PHE A 369 -16.29 -24.35 -16.12
C PHE A 369 -17.24 -23.31 -15.51
N THR A 370 -17.71 -23.52 -14.27
CA THR A 370 -18.53 -22.54 -13.56
C THR A 370 -17.79 -21.21 -13.43
N LEU A 371 -16.55 -21.24 -12.96
CA LEU A 371 -15.76 -20.03 -12.79
C LEU A 371 -15.53 -19.31 -14.12
N ALA A 372 -15.18 -20.04 -15.19
CA ALA A 372 -15.00 -19.48 -16.52
C ALA A 372 -16.30 -18.88 -17.09
N ALA A 373 -17.41 -19.60 -16.99
CA ALA A 373 -18.71 -19.17 -17.51
C ALA A 373 -19.28 -17.95 -16.76
N MET A 374 -18.89 -17.75 -15.52
CA MET A 374 -19.32 -16.60 -14.71
C MET A 374 -18.35 -15.42 -14.75
N ALA A 375 -17.12 -15.60 -15.23
CA ALA A 375 -16.08 -14.59 -15.27
C ALA A 375 -16.34 -13.54 -16.36
N ALA A 376 -17.24 -12.60 -16.09
CA ALA A 376 -17.39 -11.41 -16.92
C ALA A 376 -16.29 -10.39 -16.58
N GLN A 377 -15.68 -9.78 -17.59
CA GLN A 377 -14.65 -8.78 -17.41
C GLN A 377 -15.12 -7.63 -16.53
N GLY A 378 -14.29 -7.25 -15.53
CA GLY A 378 -14.53 -6.10 -14.67
C GLY A 378 -15.66 -6.24 -13.65
N ARG A 379 -16.16 -7.44 -13.41
CA ARG A 379 -17.25 -7.69 -12.44
C ARG A 379 -16.90 -8.84 -11.51
N ASP A 380 -17.18 -8.65 -10.23
CA ASP A 380 -17.09 -9.72 -9.24
C ASP A 380 -18.13 -10.83 -9.51
N LEU A 381 -17.77 -12.04 -9.19
CA LEU A 381 -18.58 -13.23 -9.44
C LEU A 381 -19.23 -13.67 -8.12
N LYS A 382 -20.56 -13.85 -8.14
CA LYS A 382 -21.32 -14.40 -7.00
C LYS A 382 -21.45 -15.90 -7.19
N LEU A 383 -20.63 -16.65 -6.43
CA LEU A 383 -20.62 -18.11 -6.52
C LEU A 383 -21.77 -18.71 -5.71
N SER A 384 -22.56 -19.59 -6.34
CA SER A 384 -23.56 -20.43 -5.67
C SER A 384 -23.39 -21.89 -6.04
N ILE A 385 -23.69 -22.78 -5.09
CA ILE A 385 -23.61 -24.22 -5.28
C ILE A 385 -24.54 -24.68 -6.39
N GLN A 386 -25.73 -24.09 -6.47
CA GLN A 386 -26.71 -24.41 -7.50
C GLN A 386 -26.18 -24.17 -8.93
N ARG A 387 -25.36 -23.15 -9.13
CA ARG A 387 -24.73 -22.88 -10.43
C ARG A 387 -23.70 -23.95 -10.77
N VAL A 388 -22.88 -24.37 -9.80
CA VAL A 388 -21.90 -25.45 -9.98
C VAL A 388 -22.62 -26.77 -10.40
N GLU A 389 -23.73 -27.09 -9.76
CA GLU A 389 -24.54 -28.23 -10.10
C GLU A 389 -25.13 -28.13 -11.53
N GLY A 390 -25.60 -26.97 -11.92
CA GLY A 390 -26.08 -26.73 -13.30
C GLY A 390 -24.99 -26.98 -14.34
N TYR A 391 -23.78 -26.48 -14.12
CA TYR A 391 -22.67 -26.70 -15.04
C TYR A 391 -22.11 -28.13 -14.99
N ARG A 392 -22.20 -28.85 -13.84
CA ARG A 392 -21.95 -30.30 -13.81
C ARG A 392 -22.85 -31.04 -14.77
N ASN A 393 -24.14 -30.73 -14.79
CA ASN A 393 -25.09 -31.38 -15.69
C ASN A 393 -24.76 -31.07 -17.17
N PHE A 394 -24.28 -29.87 -17.48
CA PHE A 394 -23.80 -29.52 -18.81
C PHE A 394 -22.55 -30.32 -19.21
N VAL A 395 -21.54 -30.43 -18.36
CA VAL A 395 -20.36 -31.25 -18.61
C VAL A 395 -20.73 -32.71 -18.81
N THR A 396 -21.62 -33.27 -17.99
CA THR A 396 -22.14 -34.62 -18.12
C THR A 396 -22.84 -34.83 -19.47
N LYS A 397 -23.61 -33.83 -19.96
CA LYS A 397 -24.25 -33.88 -21.26
C LYS A 397 -23.21 -33.97 -22.39
N ILE A 398 -22.15 -33.19 -22.36
CA ILE A 398 -21.06 -33.29 -23.35
C ILE A 398 -20.42 -34.69 -23.32
N TRP A 399 -20.09 -35.17 -22.11
CA TRP A 399 -19.52 -36.50 -21.93
C TRP A 399 -20.40 -37.60 -22.51
N ASN A 400 -21.70 -37.55 -22.23
CA ASN A 400 -22.66 -38.54 -22.74
C ASN A 400 -22.82 -38.47 -24.26
N ALA A 401 -22.77 -37.25 -24.85
CA ALA A 401 -22.77 -37.09 -26.30
C ALA A 401 -21.54 -37.73 -26.94
N ALA A 402 -20.37 -37.51 -26.36
CA ALA A 402 -19.13 -38.13 -26.83
C ALA A 402 -19.18 -39.67 -26.73
N ARG A 403 -19.67 -40.20 -25.59
CA ARG A 403 -19.85 -41.67 -25.43
C ARG A 403 -20.85 -42.23 -26.44
N PHE A 404 -21.92 -41.51 -26.73
CA PHE A 404 -22.91 -41.95 -27.74
C PHE A 404 -22.27 -42.04 -29.13
N LEU A 405 -21.42 -41.11 -29.50
CA LEU A 405 -20.68 -41.19 -30.76
C LEU A 405 -19.69 -42.38 -30.77
N GLU A 406 -18.99 -42.61 -29.68
CA GLU A 406 -18.10 -43.78 -29.55
C GLU A 406 -18.84 -45.12 -29.65
N MET A 407 -19.97 -45.27 -28.95
CA MET A 407 -20.82 -46.45 -28.98
C MET A 407 -21.39 -46.75 -30.37
N ASN A 408 -21.55 -45.71 -31.20
CA ASN A 408 -22.00 -45.84 -32.59
C ASN A 408 -20.84 -45.88 -33.59
N GLU A 409 -19.60 -46.15 -33.12
CA GLU A 409 -18.41 -46.27 -33.94
C GLU A 409 -18.12 -45.05 -34.83
N CYS A 410 -18.65 -43.86 -34.45
CA CYS A 410 -18.37 -42.62 -35.17
C CYS A 410 -16.88 -42.28 -35.08
N ARG A 411 -16.23 -42.22 -36.23
CA ARG A 411 -14.77 -41.95 -36.32
C ARG A 411 -14.52 -40.81 -37.29
N ARG A 412 -13.39 -40.10 -37.06
CA ARG A 412 -12.93 -39.10 -38.00
C ARG A 412 -12.58 -39.79 -39.34
N VAL A 413 -13.14 -39.26 -40.43
CA VAL A 413 -12.81 -39.67 -41.78
C VAL A 413 -11.75 -38.73 -42.33
N GLU A 414 -10.57 -39.27 -42.68
CA GLU A 414 -9.49 -38.50 -43.26
C GLU A 414 -9.86 -38.02 -44.67
N GLY A 415 -9.58 -36.76 -45.03
CA GLY A 415 -9.91 -36.17 -46.31
C GLY A 415 -11.41 -35.80 -46.49
N TYR A 416 -12.25 -35.94 -45.41
CA TYR A 416 -13.63 -35.54 -45.51
C TYR A 416 -13.80 -34.04 -45.78
N ASP A 417 -14.49 -33.67 -46.87
CA ASP A 417 -14.88 -32.29 -47.16
C ASP A 417 -16.26 -31.95 -46.63
N PRO A 418 -16.39 -31.12 -45.57
CA PRO A 418 -17.66 -30.70 -45.04
C PRO A 418 -18.58 -29.99 -46.03
N LYS A 419 -18.02 -29.37 -47.07
CA LYS A 419 -18.77 -28.68 -48.15
C LYS A 419 -19.46 -29.62 -49.08
N ALA A 420 -19.01 -30.87 -49.17
CA ALA A 420 -19.62 -31.89 -50.02
C ALA A 420 -20.95 -32.44 -49.46
N ASN A 421 -21.37 -32.06 -48.25
CA ASN A 421 -22.65 -32.48 -47.70
C ASN A 421 -23.85 -31.96 -48.50
N THR A 422 -24.72 -32.87 -48.92
CA THR A 422 -25.95 -32.56 -49.65
C THR A 422 -27.18 -32.47 -48.75
N LEU A 423 -27.18 -33.18 -47.61
CA LEU A 423 -28.27 -33.19 -46.65
C LEU A 423 -28.37 -31.88 -45.88
N PRO A 424 -29.52 -31.19 -45.86
CA PRO A 424 -29.69 -29.92 -45.14
C PRO A 424 -29.33 -29.97 -43.67
N LEU A 425 -29.69 -31.04 -42.94
CA LEU A 425 -29.37 -31.23 -41.53
C LEU A 425 -27.87 -31.30 -41.29
N ASN A 426 -27.14 -32.06 -42.14
CA ASN A 426 -25.68 -32.18 -42.02
C ASN A 426 -25.00 -30.86 -42.35
N ARG A 427 -25.47 -30.11 -43.35
CA ARG A 427 -24.97 -28.79 -43.68
C ARG A 427 -25.18 -27.79 -42.52
N TRP A 428 -26.35 -27.84 -41.89
CA TRP A 428 -26.69 -27.01 -40.75
C TRP A 428 -25.74 -27.28 -39.57
N ILE A 429 -25.57 -28.56 -39.16
CA ILE A 429 -24.74 -28.89 -38.01
C ILE A 429 -23.26 -28.58 -38.24
N VAL A 430 -22.73 -28.84 -39.44
CA VAL A 430 -21.36 -28.46 -39.82
C VAL A 430 -21.17 -26.93 -39.70
N GLY A 431 -22.13 -26.16 -40.24
CA GLY A 431 -22.08 -24.71 -40.14
C GLY A 431 -22.23 -24.19 -38.73
N ALA A 432 -23.09 -24.81 -37.90
CA ALA A 432 -23.26 -24.45 -36.50
C ALA A 432 -21.98 -24.72 -35.68
N THR A 433 -21.38 -25.91 -35.87
CA THR A 433 -20.14 -26.30 -35.21
C THR A 433 -18.97 -25.35 -35.59
N ALA A 434 -18.82 -25.01 -36.87
CA ALA A 434 -17.81 -24.11 -37.32
C ALA A 434 -17.93 -22.70 -36.70
N ARG A 435 -19.17 -22.18 -36.63
CA ARG A 435 -19.47 -20.91 -35.97
C ARG A 435 -19.18 -20.96 -34.45
N GLY A 436 -19.64 -22.04 -33.79
CA GLY A 436 -19.35 -22.25 -32.35
C GLY A 436 -17.86 -22.29 -32.08
N ALA A 437 -17.09 -23.06 -32.83
CA ALA A 437 -15.65 -23.15 -32.67
C ALA A 437 -14.96 -21.77 -32.88
N ALA A 438 -15.37 -21.01 -33.89
CA ALA A 438 -14.84 -19.66 -34.12
C ALA A 438 -15.19 -18.72 -32.96
N ALA A 439 -16.42 -18.77 -32.43
CA ALA A 439 -16.86 -17.93 -31.31
C ALA A 439 -16.12 -18.28 -30.02
N VAL A 440 -15.90 -19.57 -29.73
CA VAL A 440 -15.11 -20.03 -28.57
C VAL A 440 -13.66 -19.52 -28.69
N THR A 441 -13.05 -19.71 -29.86
CA THR A 441 -11.66 -19.26 -30.11
C THR A 441 -11.54 -17.74 -29.91
N GLN A 442 -12.45 -16.97 -30.52
CA GLN A 442 -12.43 -15.52 -30.40
C GLN A 442 -12.66 -15.05 -28.95
N GLY A 443 -13.60 -15.68 -28.26
CA GLY A 443 -13.84 -15.37 -26.84
C GLY A 443 -12.61 -15.62 -25.95
N ILE A 444 -11.85 -16.67 -26.22
CA ILE A 444 -10.59 -16.95 -25.50
C ILE A 444 -9.51 -15.91 -25.86
N VAL A 445 -9.35 -15.59 -27.13
CA VAL A 445 -8.37 -14.58 -27.60
C VAL A 445 -8.66 -13.19 -27.01
N ASP A 446 -9.96 -12.85 -26.88
CA ASP A 446 -10.39 -11.56 -26.31
C ASP A 446 -10.49 -11.58 -24.76
N TYR A 447 -10.06 -12.65 -24.10
CA TYR A 447 -10.21 -12.85 -22.65
C TYR A 447 -11.66 -12.78 -22.14
N LYS A 448 -12.64 -13.08 -22.98
CA LYS A 448 -14.07 -13.12 -22.68
C LYS A 448 -14.54 -14.55 -22.41
N PHE A 449 -14.00 -15.15 -21.35
CA PHE A 449 -14.21 -16.56 -21.05
C PHE A 449 -15.68 -16.94 -20.86
N ASN A 450 -16.49 -16.03 -20.32
CA ASN A 450 -17.93 -16.22 -20.21
C ASN A 450 -18.63 -16.31 -21.58
N GLU A 451 -18.19 -15.53 -22.58
CA GLU A 451 -18.73 -15.61 -23.95
C GLU A 451 -18.28 -16.90 -24.63
N ALA A 452 -17.00 -17.28 -24.45
CA ALA A 452 -16.50 -18.56 -24.96
C ALA A 452 -17.28 -19.76 -24.37
N ALA A 453 -17.48 -19.78 -23.05
CA ALA A 453 -18.25 -20.82 -22.38
C ALA A 453 -19.72 -20.90 -22.83
N ASN A 454 -20.35 -19.76 -23.14
CA ASN A 454 -21.71 -19.70 -23.63
C ASN A 454 -21.82 -20.12 -25.10
N ALA A 455 -20.75 -20.00 -25.89
CA ALA A 455 -20.73 -20.41 -27.31
C ALA A 455 -20.48 -21.92 -27.48
N ALA A 456 -19.94 -22.58 -26.46
CA ALA A 456 -19.71 -24.03 -26.43
C ALA A 456 -21.00 -24.81 -26.15
#